data_2ed111c1e61b11807aa22eb6129a4138
#
_entry.id   2ed111c1e61b11807aa22eb6129a4138
#
_cell.length_a   1.000
_cell.length_b   1.000
_cell.length_c   1.000
_cell.angle_alpha   90.00
_cell.angle_beta   90.00
_cell.angle_gamma   90.00
#
_symmetry.space_group_name_H-M   'P 1'
#
loop_
_entity.id
_entity.type
_entity.pdbx_description
1 polymer ?
#
loop_
_entity_poly.entity_id
_entity_poly.type
_entity_poly.pdbx_seq_one_letter_code
_entity_poly.pdbx_strand_id
1 'polypeptide(L)'
;AVPGKAVATVPCCPKCVEKAIKGQEGFAVEAIEGGSRITATGIAAHASMPENGKNAIQMLLGLLTKLELSEEDGLAAESLYKTFKMEVHGETVGLDSADESGRLTLNLGLMDWNEKGYALSIDIRAPMCTGHEKLLQKLDAAFDKLGAHREYESFSLGYCVPEDSELVSKLLSAYRERTGDHNPPKRIGGGTYARHLKNAVAFGPERDDRENRIHMVDEAVPVKDLIENAKLVADGIMALCCK
;
A
#
# COMPACT_ATOMS: atom_id res chain seq x y z
N ALA A 1 0.03 -4.86 1.91
CA ALA A 1 0.30 -5.03 0.47
C ALA A 1 -0.96 -4.79 -0.36
N VAL A 2 -0.79 -4.38 -1.63
CA VAL A 2 -1.90 -4.35 -2.60
C VAL A 2 -2.29 -5.78 -2.93
N PRO A 3 -3.57 -6.18 -2.79
CA PRO A 3 -4.01 -7.54 -3.08
C PRO A 3 -3.88 -7.89 -4.56
N GLY A 4 -3.03 -8.88 -4.87
CA GLY A 4 -2.88 -9.40 -6.23
C GLY A 4 -3.95 -10.43 -6.62
N LYS A 5 -4.78 -10.90 -5.67
CA LYS A 5 -5.85 -11.87 -5.93
C LYS A 5 -7.02 -11.61 -5.00
N ALA A 6 -8.24 -11.70 -5.55
CA ALA A 6 -9.48 -11.70 -4.78
C ALA A 6 -10.46 -12.74 -5.38
N VAL A 7 -11.29 -13.32 -4.53
CA VAL A 7 -12.26 -14.35 -4.94
C VAL A 7 -13.63 -14.00 -4.37
N ALA A 8 -14.67 -14.11 -5.19
CA ALA A 8 -16.06 -14.04 -4.74
C ALA A 8 -16.87 -15.21 -5.27
N THR A 9 -17.85 -15.64 -4.48
CA THR A 9 -18.90 -16.56 -4.90
C THR A 9 -20.20 -15.77 -5.04
N VAL A 10 -20.86 -15.88 -6.19
CA VAL A 10 -22.08 -15.12 -6.49
C VAL A 10 -23.18 -16.05 -7.03
N PRO A 11 -24.47 -15.77 -6.78
CA PRO A 11 -25.57 -16.59 -7.28
C PRO A 11 -25.88 -16.35 -8.78
N CYS A 12 -24.96 -15.76 -9.52
CA CYS A 12 -25.09 -15.45 -10.93
C CYS A 12 -24.58 -16.60 -11.80
N CYS A 13 -25.27 -16.88 -12.92
CA CYS A 13 -24.82 -17.89 -13.87
C CYS A 13 -23.48 -17.51 -14.52
N PRO A 14 -22.60 -18.51 -14.86
CA PRO A 14 -21.30 -18.23 -15.48
C PRO A 14 -21.40 -17.34 -16.73
N LYS A 15 -22.36 -17.58 -17.59
CA LYS A 15 -22.59 -16.78 -18.82
C LYS A 15 -22.92 -15.33 -18.52
N CYS A 16 -23.64 -15.05 -17.41
CA CYS A 16 -23.96 -13.70 -16.99
C CYS A 16 -22.68 -12.97 -16.53
N VAL A 17 -21.84 -13.66 -15.76
CA VAL A 17 -20.56 -13.13 -15.30
C VAL A 17 -19.60 -12.91 -16.49
N GLU A 18 -19.48 -13.89 -17.40
CA GLU A 18 -18.66 -13.77 -18.61
C GLU A 18 -19.06 -12.57 -19.47
N LYS A 19 -20.38 -12.30 -19.59
CA LYS A 19 -20.88 -11.11 -20.28
C LYS A 19 -20.45 -9.82 -19.58
N ALA A 20 -20.47 -9.79 -18.24
CA ALA A 20 -20.12 -8.62 -17.44
C ALA A 20 -18.60 -8.30 -17.48
N ILE A 21 -17.76 -9.34 -17.61
CA ILE A 21 -16.29 -9.17 -17.72
C ILE A 21 -15.80 -8.96 -19.15
N LYS A 22 -16.70 -9.00 -20.15
CA LYS A 22 -16.30 -8.89 -21.56
C LYS A 22 -15.44 -7.63 -21.79
N GLY A 23 -14.23 -7.84 -22.33
CA GLY A 23 -13.27 -6.77 -22.58
C GLY A 23 -12.48 -6.31 -21.35
N GLN A 24 -12.59 -7.04 -20.22
CA GLN A 24 -11.79 -6.81 -19.02
C GLN A 24 -10.84 -8.00 -18.82
N GLU A 25 -9.56 -7.70 -18.54
CA GLU A 25 -8.54 -8.70 -18.23
C GLU A 25 -8.43 -8.95 -16.72
N GLY A 26 -7.86 -10.11 -16.36
CA GLY A 26 -7.60 -10.46 -14.97
C GLY A 26 -8.77 -11.10 -14.23
N PHE A 27 -9.78 -11.64 -14.95
CA PHE A 27 -10.87 -12.38 -14.35
C PHE A 27 -10.95 -13.81 -14.88
N ALA A 28 -11.21 -14.75 -13.96
CA ALA A 28 -11.57 -16.12 -14.27
C ALA A 28 -12.91 -16.46 -13.62
N VAL A 29 -13.73 -17.25 -14.31
CA VAL A 29 -15.07 -17.67 -13.86
C VAL A 29 -15.13 -19.18 -13.85
N GLU A 30 -15.58 -19.75 -12.75
CA GLU A 30 -15.81 -21.17 -12.57
C GLU A 30 -17.27 -21.40 -12.19
N ALA A 31 -17.93 -22.35 -12.85
CA ALA A 31 -19.27 -22.77 -12.47
C ALA A 31 -19.22 -23.56 -11.14
N ILE A 32 -20.09 -23.22 -10.21
CA ILE A 32 -20.27 -23.93 -8.96
C ILE A 32 -21.74 -24.24 -8.74
N GLU A 33 -22.05 -25.08 -7.78
CA GLU A 33 -23.44 -25.32 -7.39
C GLU A 33 -24.09 -24.01 -6.90
N GLY A 34 -25.20 -23.65 -7.52
CA GLY A 34 -25.95 -22.42 -7.20
C GLY A 34 -25.39 -21.11 -7.75
N GLY A 35 -24.33 -21.12 -8.58
CA GLY A 35 -23.80 -19.87 -9.13
C GLY A 35 -22.43 -19.94 -9.78
N SER A 36 -21.61 -18.94 -9.51
CA SER A 36 -20.25 -18.82 -10.04
C SER A 36 -19.24 -18.44 -8.96
N ARG A 37 -18.04 -18.99 -9.06
CA ARG A 37 -16.85 -18.49 -8.39
C ARG A 37 -16.08 -17.60 -9.36
N ILE A 38 -15.81 -16.38 -8.93
CA ILE A 38 -15.07 -15.37 -9.69
C ILE A 38 -13.72 -15.17 -9.03
N THR A 39 -12.65 -15.27 -9.79
CA THR A 39 -11.30 -14.91 -9.34
C THR A 39 -10.85 -13.67 -10.09
N ALA A 40 -10.56 -12.59 -9.36
CA ALA A 40 -9.88 -11.42 -9.88
C ALA A 40 -8.38 -11.56 -9.62
N THR A 41 -7.56 -11.36 -10.66
CA THR A 41 -6.11 -11.35 -10.60
C THR A 41 -5.62 -9.96 -10.98
N GLY A 42 -5.05 -9.28 -10.01
CA GLY A 42 -4.44 -7.98 -10.14
C GLY A 42 -2.92 -8.06 -10.17
N ILE A 43 -2.26 -7.01 -9.69
CA ILE A 43 -0.80 -6.93 -9.55
C ILE A 43 -0.52 -6.57 -8.10
N ALA A 44 0.21 -7.44 -7.39
CA ALA A 44 0.62 -7.16 -6.02
C ALA A 44 1.69 -6.06 -6.01
N ALA A 45 1.62 -5.17 -5.01
CA ALA A 45 2.62 -4.13 -4.79
C ALA A 45 2.73 -3.83 -3.28
N HIS A 46 3.78 -3.11 -2.91
CA HIS A 46 3.91 -2.62 -1.55
C HIS A 46 2.85 -1.55 -1.26
N ALA A 47 2.25 -1.55 -0.07
CA ALA A 47 1.17 -0.63 0.30
C ALA A 47 1.59 0.86 0.32
N SER A 48 2.89 1.15 0.36
CA SER A 48 3.43 2.52 0.25
C SER A 48 3.57 3.03 -1.19
N MET A 49 3.42 2.15 -2.17
CA MET A 49 3.49 2.46 -3.61
C MET A 49 2.35 1.72 -4.33
N PRO A 50 1.09 1.96 -3.95
CA PRO A 50 -0.05 1.21 -4.46
C PRO A 50 -0.29 1.46 -5.96
N GLU A 51 0.20 2.57 -6.50
CA GLU A 51 0.18 2.90 -7.92
C GLU A 51 0.96 1.91 -8.80
N ASN A 52 1.93 1.17 -8.23
CA ASN A 52 2.67 0.11 -8.93
C ASN A 52 1.89 -1.21 -8.98
N GLY A 53 0.73 -1.27 -8.32
CA GLY A 53 -0.12 -2.43 -8.24
C GLY A 53 -1.45 -2.26 -8.99
N LYS A 54 -2.22 -3.37 -8.99
CA LYS A 54 -3.62 -3.36 -9.42
C LYS A 54 -4.44 -4.15 -8.40
N ASN A 55 -5.21 -3.46 -7.59
CA ASN A 55 -5.91 -4.07 -6.47
C ASN A 55 -7.05 -4.99 -6.93
N ALA A 56 -6.89 -6.28 -6.69
CA ALA A 56 -7.86 -7.29 -7.10
C ALA A 56 -9.22 -7.16 -6.38
N ILE A 57 -9.25 -6.65 -5.14
CA ILE A 57 -10.50 -6.41 -4.41
C ILE A 57 -11.28 -5.28 -5.09
N GLN A 58 -10.64 -4.16 -5.42
CA GLN A 58 -11.28 -3.04 -6.12
C GLN A 58 -11.76 -3.46 -7.53
N MET A 59 -10.97 -4.30 -8.25
CA MET A 59 -11.40 -4.88 -9.52
C MET A 59 -12.68 -5.70 -9.34
N LEU A 60 -12.71 -6.57 -8.32
CA LEU A 60 -13.85 -7.44 -8.05
C LEU A 60 -15.09 -6.63 -7.64
N LEU A 61 -14.94 -5.64 -6.76
CA LEU A 61 -16.02 -4.71 -6.40
C LEU A 61 -16.62 -4.03 -7.66
N GLY A 62 -15.76 -3.54 -8.56
CA GLY A 62 -16.22 -2.92 -9.81
C GLY A 62 -16.95 -3.91 -10.75
N LEU A 63 -16.64 -5.20 -10.69
CA LEU A 63 -17.39 -6.24 -11.43
C LEU A 63 -18.73 -6.52 -10.74
N LEU A 64 -18.75 -6.64 -9.41
CA LEU A 64 -19.98 -6.93 -8.66
C LEU A 64 -21.07 -5.89 -8.90
N THR A 65 -20.74 -4.62 -9.12
CA THR A 65 -21.73 -3.58 -9.49
C THR A 65 -22.42 -3.80 -10.84
N LYS A 66 -21.95 -4.75 -11.66
CA LYS A 66 -22.49 -5.06 -12.99
C LYS A 66 -23.30 -6.35 -13.02
N LEU A 67 -23.37 -7.05 -11.89
CA LEU A 67 -24.07 -8.33 -11.76
C LEU A 67 -25.44 -8.13 -11.11
N GLU A 68 -26.36 -9.02 -11.44
CA GLU A 68 -27.67 -9.09 -10.79
C GLU A 68 -27.52 -9.84 -9.46
N LEU A 69 -27.27 -9.09 -8.39
CA LEU A 69 -27.18 -9.56 -7.01
C LEU A 69 -28.51 -9.32 -6.28
N SER A 70 -28.59 -9.73 -5.02
CA SER A 70 -29.68 -9.28 -4.15
C SER A 70 -29.67 -7.74 -4.04
N GLU A 71 -30.79 -7.12 -3.68
CA GLU A 71 -30.87 -5.67 -3.51
C GLU A 71 -29.85 -5.18 -2.49
N GLU A 72 -29.71 -5.89 -1.37
CA GLU A 72 -28.76 -5.58 -0.30
C GLU A 72 -27.30 -5.69 -0.78
N ASP A 73 -26.90 -6.80 -1.39
CA ASP A 73 -25.55 -7.01 -1.90
C ASP A 73 -25.22 -6.04 -3.04
N GLY A 74 -26.19 -5.76 -3.91
CA GLY A 74 -26.03 -4.80 -5.00
C GLY A 74 -25.74 -3.39 -4.49
N LEU A 75 -26.52 -2.91 -3.50
CA LEU A 75 -26.31 -1.63 -2.86
C LEU A 75 -24.97 -1.56 -2.12
N ALA A 76 -24.60 -2.64 -1.41
CA ALA A 76 -23.32 -2.72 -0.73
C ALA A 76 -22.13 -2.68 -1.72
N ALA A 77 -22.18 -3.48 -2.78
CA ALA A 77 -21.16 -3.47 -3.83
C ALA A 77 -20.99 -2.09 -4.47
N GLU A 78 -22.11 -1.45 -4.80
CA GLU A 78 -22.11 -0.11 -5.40
C GLU A 78 -21.52 0.94 -4.45
N SER A 79 -21.91 0.93 -3.18
CA SER A 79 -21.44 1.87 -2.16
C SER A 79 -19.95 1.69 -1.88
N LEU A 80 -19.49 0.44 -1.72
CA LEU A 80 -18.08 0.12 -1.53
C LEU A 80 -17.25 0.53 -2.76
N TYR A 81 -17.72 0.20 -3.96
CA TYR A 81 -16.99 0.58 -5.18
C TYR A 81 -16.97 2.09 -5.38
N LYS A 82 -18.06 2.82 -5.09
CA LYS A 82 -18.09 4.29 -5.13
C LYS A 82 -17.11 4.92 -4.14
N THR A 83 -16.89 4.29 -2.98
CA THR A 83 -15.98 4.80 -1.94
C THR A 83 -14.52 4.58 -2.29
N PHE A 84 -14.17 3.39 -2.79
CA PHE A 84 -12.77 3.02 -3.03
C PHE A 84 -12.36 3.10 -4.51
N LYS A 85 -13.28 2.88 -5.46
CA LYS A 85 -13.01 2.83 -6.92
C LYS A 85 -11.73 2.05 -7.24
N MET A 86 -10.92 2.56 -8.17
CA MET A 86 -9.54 2.13 -8.44
C MET A 86 -8.53 3.20 -7.99
N GLU A 87 -8.92 4.00 -6.99
CA GLU A 87 -8.11 5.07 -6.44
C GLU A 87 -7.11 4.54 -5.41
N VAL A 88 -6.01 5.25 -5.23
CA VAL A 88 -4.92 4.87 -4.33
C VAL A 88 -4.49 5.98 -3.37
N HIS A 89 -5.11 7.18 -3.48
CA HIS A 89 -4.79 8.34 -2.65
C HIS A 89 -5.96 8.81 -1.77
N GLY A 90 -7.08 8.08 -1.81
CA GLY A 90 -8.26 8.41 -1.01
C GLY A 90 -8.98 9.67 -1.49
N GLU A 91 -8.98 9.91 -2.80
CA GLU A 91 -9.57 11.09 -3.43
C GLU A 91 -11.08 11.18 -3.12
N THR A 92 -11.81 10.09 -3.31
CA THR A 92 -13.27 10.03 -3.07
C THR A 92 -13.64 10.25 -1.61
N VAL A 93 -12.82 9.77 -0.68
CA VAL A 93 -13.04 9.97 0.77
C VAL A 93 -12.47 11.31 1.27
N GLY A 94 -11.91 12.12 0.37
CA GLY A 94 -11.40 13.46 0.66
C GLY A 94 -10.14 13.48 1.52
N LEU A 95 -9.31 12.42 1.43
CA LEU A 95 -8.07 12.27 2.17
C LEU A 95 -6.84 12.70 1.37
N ASP A 96 -6.94 12.80 0.04
CA ASP A 96 -5.81 13.14 -0.81
C ASP A 96 -5.10 14.42 -0.30
N SER A 97 -3.85 14.26 0.03
CA SER A 97 -2.98 15.31 0.55
C SER A 97 -1.52 14.95 0.29
N ALA A 98 -0.68 15.98 0.17
CA ALA A 98 0.73 15.80 -0.07
C ALA A 98 1.55 16.91 0.62
N ASP A 99 2.76 16.56 1.03
CA ASP A 99 3.80 17.50 1.44
C ASP A 99 5.19 16.98 1.03
N GLU A 100 6.24 17.55 1.56
CA GLU A 100 7.61 17.12 1.28
C GLU A 100 7.90 15.66 1.69
N SER A 101 7.11 15.07 2.61
CA SER A 101 7.25 13.67 3.03
C SER A 101 6.60 12.69 2.06
N GLY A 102 5.80 13.17 1.11
CA GLY A 102 5.13 12.39 0.07
C GLY A 102 3.64 12.69 -0.05
N ARG A 103 2.95 11.90 -0.86
CA ARG A 103 1.50 11.94 -1.03
C ARG A 103 0.84 10.83 -0.22
N LEU A 104 -0.35 11.10 0.32
CA LEU A 104 -1.13 10.08 1.02
C LEU A 104 -1.39 8.87 0.11
N THR A 105 -1.23 7.67 0.65
CA THR A 105 -1.68 6.45 0.01
C THR A 105 -2.75 5.77 0.85
N LEU A 106 -3.77 5.22 0.18
CA LEU A 106 -4.84 4.44 0.77
C LEU A 106 -4.98 3.12 0.01
N ASN A 107 -4.76 2.02 0.69
CA ASN A 107 -4.85 0.70 0.12
C ASN A 107 -5.89 -0.14 0.85
N LEU A 108 -6.90 -0.64 0.12
CA LEU A 108 -7.82 -1.66 0.60
C LEU A 108 -7.10 -3.00 0.58
N GLY A 109 -6.54 -3.40 1.73
CA GLY A 109 -5.62 -4.52 1.86
C GLY A 109 -6.29 -5.89 2.02
N LEU A 110 -7.40 -5.92 2.77
CA LEU A 110 -8.19 -7.15 3.00
C LEU A 110 -9.68 -6.83 2.97
N MET A 111 -10.44 -7.79 2.56
CA MET A 111 -11.90 -7.76 2.62
C MET A 111 -12.43 -9.17 2.89
N ASP A 112 -13.29 -9.29 3.87
CA ASP A 112 -14.13 -10.44 4.11
C ASP A 112 -15.59 -10.01 3.97
N TRP A 113 -16.35 -10.68 3.13
CA TRP A 113 -17.76 -10.39 2.90
C TRP A 113 -18.55 -11.69 2.92
N ASN A 114 -19.46 -11.80 3.83
CA ASN A 114 -20.29 -12.97 4.04
C ASN A 114 -21.73 -12.58 4.44
N GLU A 115 -22.56 -13.54 4.77
CA GLU A 115 -23.98 -13.32 5.14
C GLU A 115 -24.19 -12.41 6.36
N LYS A 116 -23.14 -12.14 7.17
CA LYS A 116 -23.22 -11.26 8.34
C LYS A 116 -22.83 -9.80 8.03
N GLY A 117 -22.39 -9.54 6.80
CA GLY A 117 -21.88 -8.26 6.37
C GLY A 117 -20.45 -8.33 5.85
N TYR A 118 -19.72 -7.21 5.90
CA TYR A 118 -18.35 -7.13 5.43
C TYR A 118 -17.41 -6.50 6.47
N ALA A 119 -16.17 -6.97 6.47
CA ALA A 119 -15.06 -6.40 7.22
C ALA A 119 -13.93 -6.00 6.27
N LEU A 120 -13.33 -4.85 6.51
CA LEU A 120 -12.28 -4.26 5.67
C LEU A 120 -11.03 -4.01 6.49
N SER A 121 -9.86 -4.21 5.89
CA SER A 121 -8.60 -3.71 6.41
C SER A 121 -7.97 -2.72 5.41
N ILE A 122 -7.68 -1.52 5.89
CA ILE A 122 -7.20 -0.42 5.07
C ILE A 122 -5.84 0.03 5.63
N ASP A 123 -4.82 0.08 4.77
CA ASP A 123 -3.51 0.65 5.08
C ASP A 123 -3.45 2.08 4.52
N ILE A 124 -3.23 3.05 5.39
CA ILE A 124 -3.11 4.46 5.02
C ILE A 124 -1.73 4.94 5.42
N ARG A 125 -1.05 5.58 4.47
CA ARG A 125 0.21 6.28 4.70
C ARG A 125 -0.02 7.75 4.43
N ALA A 126 0.00 8.54 5.47
CA ALA A 126 -0.33 9.96 5.40
C ALA A 126 0.94 10.81 5.44
N PRO A 127 1.00 11.92 4.69
CA PRO A 127 2.06 12.90 4.80
C PRO A 127 2.06 13.55 6.19
N MET A 128 3.20 14.11 6.58
CA MET A 128 3.37 14.68 7.93
C MET A 128 2.44 15.86 8.22
N CYS A 129 1.99 16.58 7.19
CA CYS A 129 1.01 17.67 7.33
C CYS A 129 -0.42 17.18 7.67
N THR A 130 -0.70 15.88 7.52
CA THR A 130 -2.02 15.32 7.79
C THR A 130 -2.15 14.98 9.27
N GLY A 131 -2.96 15.73 10.00
CA GLY A 131 -3.26 15.43 11.40
C GLY A 131 -4.08 14.16 11.55
N HIS A 132 -3.67 13.28 12.48
CA HIS A 132 -4.30 11.99 12.74
C HIS A 132 -5.80 12.08 13.02
N GLU A 133 -6.22 12.97 13.92
CA GLU A 133 -7.63 13.18 14.27
C GLU A 133 -8.48 13.59 13.05
N LYS A 134 -7.96 14.50 12.22
CA LYS A 134 -8.64 14.97 11.01
C LYS A 134 -8.78 13.85 9.98
N LEU A 135 -7.76 12.99 9.87
CA LEU A 135 -7.79 11.81 9.00
C LEU A 135 -8.91 10.86 9.44
N LEU A 136 -8.95 10.54 10.74
CA LEU A 136 -9.98 9.65 11.30
C LEU A 136 -11.39 10.21 11.14
N GLN A 137 -11.60 11.49 11.41
CA GLN A 137 -12.91 12.14 11.21
C GLN A 137 -13.42 11.99 9.77
N LYS A 138 -12.55 12.15 8.79
CA LYS A 138 -12.92 11.98 7.38
C LYS A 138 -13.22 10.53 7.02
N LEU A 139 -12.43 9.58 7.55
CA LEU A 139 -12.66 8.16 7.36
C LEU A 139 -13.99 7.73 7.99
N ASP A 140 -14.20 8.09 9.25
CA ASP A 140 -15.43 7.74 9.96
C ASP A 140 -16.66 8.30 9.23
N ALA A 141 -16.61 9.55 8.76
CA ALA A 141 -17.69 10.15 7.96
C ALA A 141 -17.93 9.45 6.60
N ALA A 142 -16.89 8.83 6.02
CA ALA A 142 -17.04 8.03 4.80
C ALA A 142 -17.64 6.66 5.11
N PHE A 143 -17.23 6.04 6.23
CA PHE A 143 -17.72 4.73 6.66
C PHE A 143 -19.13 4.76 7.22
N ASP A 144 -19.53 5.83 7.88
CA ASP A 144 -20.93 6.04 8.30
C ASP A 144 -21.89 5.94 7.10
N LYS A 145 -21.50 6.46 5.94
CA LYS A 145 -22.29 6.35 4.70
C LYS A 145 -22.39 4.92 4.16
N LEU A 146 -21.46 4.06 4.53
CA LEU A 146 -21.44 2.64 4.22
C LEU A 146 -22.20 1.80 5.29
N GLY A 147 -22.70 2.42 6.33
CA GLY A 147 -23.23 1.70 7.50
C GLY A 147 -22.15 0.93 8.28
N ALA A 148 -20.89 1.30 8.12
CA ALA A 148 -19.74 0.66 8.72
C ALA A 148 -19.13 1.52 9.83
N HIS A 149 -18.45 0.90 10.77
CA HIS A 149 -17.74 1.59 11.83
C HIS A 149 -16.33 1.01 12.00
N ARG A 150 -15.45 1.78 12.59
CA ARG A 150 -14.07 1.39 12.84
C ARG A 150 -14.02 0.55 14.14
N GLU A 151 -13.56 -0.69 14.01
CA GLU A 151 -13.38 -1.60 15.16
C GLU A 151 -11.97 -1.50 15.76
N TYR A 152 -10.96 -1.31 14.91
CA TYR A 152 -9.56 -1.33 15.32
C TYR A 152 -8.76 -0.26 14.57
N GLU A 153 -7.79 0.27 15.26
CA GLU A 153 -6.84 1.24 14.74
C GLU A 153 -5.43 0.94 15.25
N SER A 154 -4.46 1.00 14.34
CA SER A 154 -3.04 1.04 14.67
C SER A 154 -2.43 2.27 14.03
N PHE A 155 -1.89 3.16 14.83
CA PHE A 155 -1.31 4.41 14.37
C PHE A 155 0.16 4.53 14.74
N SER A 156 0.91 5.17 13.87
CA SER A 156 2.33 5.40 14.03
C SER A 156 2.70 6.77 13.47
N LEU A 157 3.25 7.63 14.31
CA LEU A 157 3.74 8.94 13.88
C LEU A 157 4.83 8.83 12.82
N GLY A 158 4.82 9.75 11.88
CA GLY A 158 5.95 9.96 10.97
C GLY A 158 7.20 10.31 11.74
N TYR A 159 8.36 9.90 11.22
CA TYR A 159 9.66 10.13 11.81
C TYR A 159 10.62 10.72 10.77
N CYS A 160 11.23 11.82 11.09
CA CYS A 160 12.20 12.49 10.21
C CYS A 160 13.36 13.04 11.03
N VAL A 161 14.58 12.84 10.54
CA VAL A 161 15.77 13.53 11.04
C VAL A 161 16.15 14.58 10.00
N PRO A 162 16.38 15.85 10.40
CA PRO A 162 16.74 16.90 9.47
C PRO A 162 17.97 16.56 8.63
N GLU A 163 17.94 16.92 7.35
CA GLU A 163 19.03 16.64 6.41
C GLU A 163 20.34 17.34 6.81
N ASP A 164 20.24 18.51 7.40
CA ASP A 164 21.37 19.32 7.90
C ASP A 164 21.88 18.88 9.28
N SER A 165 21.28 17.85 9.89
CA SER A 165 21.79 17.29 11.13
C SER A 165 23.19 16.70 10.96
N GLU A 166 24.00 16.76 12.03
CA GLU A 166 25.35 16.17 12.01
C GLU A 166 25.32 14.69 11.59
N LEU A 167 24.35 13.93 12.08
CA LEU A 167 24.17 12.51 11.75
C LEU A 167 23.97 12.31 10.25
N VAL A 168 22.98 12.99 9.66
CA VAL A 168 22.65 12.81 8.24
C VAL A 168 23.77 13.33 7.36
N SER A 169 24.34 14.51 7.66
CA SER A 169 25.41 15.11 6.88
C SER A 169 26.65 14.22 6.83
N LYS A 170 27.08 13.63 7.96
CA LYS A 170 28.24 12.73 8.01
C LYS A 170 27.99 11.42 7.25
N LEU A 171 26.83 10.79 7.45
CA LEU A 171 26.47 9.55 6.75
C LEU A 171 26.35 9.78 5.24
N LEU A 172 25.72 10.88 4.84
CA LEU A 172 25.57 11.24 3.43
C LEU A 172 26.92 11.53 2.76
N SER A 173 27.86 12.17 3.47
CA SER A 173 29.23 12.37 2.97
C SER A 173 29.93 11.03 2.72
N ALA A 174 29.89 10.11 3.70
CA ALA A 174 30.48 8.78 3.57
C ALA A 174 29.84 7.98 2.41
N TYR A 175 28.53 8.08 2.25
CA TYR A 175 27.79 7.44 1.14
C TYR A 175 28.24 7.98 -0.21
N ARG A 176 28.29 9.31 -0.37
CA ARG A 176 28.69 9.98 -1.62
C ARG A 176 30.14 9.66 -2.01
N GLU A 177 31.03 9.65 -1.05
CA GLU A 177 32.45 9.32 -1.25
C GLU A 177 32.63 7.87 -1.76
N ARG A 178 31.88 6.91 -1.18
CA ARG A 178 31.96 5.50 -1.58
C ARG A 178 31.26 5.18 -2.88
N THR A 179 30.08 5.76 -3.12
CA THR A 179 29.20 5.35 -4.20
C THR A 179 29.29 6.26 -5.43
N GLY A 180 29.73 7.50 -5.25
CA GLY A 180 29.64 8.55 -6.28
C GLY A 180 28.22 9.06 -6.52
N ASP A 181 27.23 8.60 -5.74
CA ASP A 181 25.85 9.05 -5.84
C ASP A 181 25.65 10.31 -4.96
N HIS A 182 25.25 11.41 -5.59
CA HIS A 182 25.06 12.72 -4.96
C HIS A 182 23.57 13.07 -4.73
N ASN A 183 22.67 12.11 -4.90
CA ASN A 183 21.26 12.32 -4.62
C ASN A 183 21.01 12.73 -3.16
N PRO A 184 19.90 13.44 -2.87
CA PRO A 184 19.51 13.75 -1.51
C PRO A 184 19.12 12.46 -0.74
N PRO A 185 19.08 12.51 0.60
CA PRO A 185 18.60 11.38 1.39
C PRO A 185 17.16 11.04 1.04
N LYS A 186 16.85 9.73 1.04
CA LYS A 186 15.54 9.24 0.69
C LYS A 186 14.53 9.40 1.83
N ARG A 187 13.30 9.69 1.46
CA ARG A 187 12.12 9.57 2.32
C ARG A 187 11.32 8.35 1.86
N ILE A 188 10.87 7.55 2.79
CA ILE A 188 10.13 6.32 2.49
C ILE A 188 8.79 6.29 3.21
N GLY A 189 7.77 5.78 2.55
CA GLY A 189 6.45 5.56 3.15
C GLY A 189 6.40 4.34 4.08
N GLY A 190 7.50 3.58 4.22
CA GLY A 190 7.64 2.44 5.11
C GLY A 190 8.28 2.81 6.45
N GLY A 191 8.16 1.93 7.44
CA GLY A 191 8.85 2.07 8.72
C GLY A 191 10.11 1.23 8.76
N THR A 192 11.21 1.79 9.31
CA THR A 192 12.42 1.06 9.66
C THR A 192 12.60 1.01 11.17
N TYR A 193 13.52 0.20 11.67
CA TYR A 193 13.85 0.16 13.10
C TYR A 193 14.37 1.50 13.63
N ALA A 194 14.92 2.37 12.77
CA ALA A 194 15.41 3.70 13.14
C ALA A 194 14.35 4.54 13.87
N ARG A 195 13.05 4.40 13.50
CA ARG A 195 11.93 5.13 14.12
C ARG A 195 11.75 4.87 15.63
N HIS A 196 12.29 3.77 16.16
CA HIS A 196 12.22 3.41 17.57
C HIS A 196 13.38 3.96 18.40
N LEU A 197 14.33 4.62 17.75
CA LEU A 197 15.52 5.20 18.38
C LEU A 197 15.49 6.73 18.22
N LYS A 198 15.95 7.44 19.23
CA LYS A 198 16.13 8.89 19.11
C LYS A 198 17.28 9.20 18.18
N ASN A 199 17.07 10.16 17.27
CA ASN A 199 18.10 10.64 16.36
C ASN A 199 18.81 9.49 15.61
N ALA A 200 18.04 8.65 14.95
CA ALA A 200 18.54 7.53 14.14
C ALA A 200 17.97 7.58 12.73
N VAL A 201 18.70 7.07 11.77
CA VAL A 201 18.24 6.94 10.38
C VAL A 201 18.59 5.55 9.86
N ALA A 202 17.84 5.07 8.86
CA ALA A 202 18.26 3.91 8.10
C ALA A 202 19.42 4.34 7.19
N PHE A 203 20.47 3.51 7.15
CA PHE A 203 21.63 3.72 6.31
C PHE A 203 22.00 2.40 5.65
N GLY A 204 22.00 2.37 4.33
CA GLY A 204 22.25 1.11 3.65
C GLY A 204 22.10 1.14 2.13
N PRO A 205 22.08 -0.04 1.51
CA PRO A 205 22.44 -0.27 0.14
C PRO A 205 21.28 -0.21 -0.86
N GLU A 206 20.12 0.29 -0.48
CA GLU A 206 19.04 0.39 -1.44
C GLU A 206 19.45 1.33 -2.59
N ARG A 207 19.45 0.80 -3.81
CA ARG A 207 19.92 1.48 -5.00
C ARG A 207 18.80 1.65 -6.02
N ASP A 208 18.70 2.83 -6.64
CA ASP A 208 17.68 3.11 -7.66
C ASP A 208 18.02 2.49 -9.02
N ASP A 209 19.28 2.09 -9.25
CA ASP A 209 19.73 1.44 -10.48
C ASP A 209 19.42 -0.06 -10.54
N ARG A 210 18.62 -0.59 -9.60
CA ARG A 210 18.29 -2.00 -9.48
C ARG A 210 16.83 -2.24 -9.17
N GLU A 211 16.34 -3.39 -9.61
CA GLU A 211 15.01 -3.86 -9.25
C GLU A 211 14.95 -4.12 -7.74
N ASN A 212 14.05 -3.43 -7.08
CA ASN A 212 13.76 -3.67 -5.67
C ASN A 212 12.73 -4.80 -5.56
N ARG A 213 13.14 -5.95 -4.98
CA ARG A 213 12.30 -7.13 -4.79
C ARG A 213 11.88 -7.34 -3.32
N ILE A 214 11.93 -6.28 -2.52
CA ILE A 214 11.53 -6.31 -1.10
C ILE A 214 10.08 -6.79 -0.98
N HIS A 215 9.86 -7.78 -0.10
CA HIS A 215 8.57 -8.44 0.13
C HIS A 215 8.00 -9.22 -1.06
N MET A 216 8.80 -9.50 -2.07
CA MET A 216 8.40 -10.34 -3.20
C MET A 216 8.84 -11.79 -3.00
N VAL A 217 8.20 -12.70 -3.74
CA VAL A 217 8.67 -14.10 -3.84
C VAL A 217 10.06 -14.07 -4.48
N ASP A 218 10.97 -14.91 -3.95
CA ASP A 218 12.38 -14.96 -4.39
C ASP A 218 13.13 -13.63 -4.17
N GLU A 219 12.84 -12.93 -3.08
CA GLU A 219 13.65 -11.78 -2.66
C GLU A 219 15.11 -12.16 -2.57
N ALA A 220 15.97 -11.40 -3.24
CA ALA A 220 17.39 -11.68 -3.33
C ALA A 220 18.23 -10.41 -3.37
N VAL A 221 19.42 -10.48 -2.80
CA VAL A 221 20.44 -9.42 -2.84
C VAL A 221 21.69 -9.98 -3.49
N PRO A 222 22.27 -9.32 -4.49
CA PRO A 222 23.55 -9.72 -5.06
C PRO A 222 24.67 -9.75 -4.00
N VAL A 223 25.49 -10.78 -3.98
CA VAL A 223 26.61 -10.90 -3.00
C VAL A 223 27.54 -9.69 -3.06
N LYS A 224 27.79 -9.14 -4.25
CA LYS A 224 28.59 -7.93 -4.42
C LYS A 224 28.00 -6.75 -3.62
N ASP A 225 26.69 -6.60 -3.64
CA ASP A 225 26.01 -5.48 -2.94
C ASP A 225 26.06 -5.67 -1.44
N LEU A 226 25.97 -6.90 -0.97
CA LEU A 226 26.15 -7.22 0.44
C LEU A 226 27.55 -6.83 0.94
N ILE A 227 28.59 -7.10 0.14
CA ILE A 227 29.97 -6.71 0.46
C ILE A 227 30.13 -5.18 0.45
N GLU A 228 29.60 -4.51 -0.58
CA GLU A 228 29.68 -3.04 -0.66
C GLU A 228 28.89 -2.38 0.49
N ASN A 229 27.76 -2.94 0.89
CA ASN A 229 27.03 -2.49 2.06
C ASN A 229 27.84 -2.63 3.35
N ALA A 230 28.53 -3.73 3.55
CA ALA A 230 29.38 -3.92 4.72
C ALA A 230 30.48 -2.85 4.79
N LYS A 231 31.08 -2.49 3.64
CA LYS A 231 32.06 -1.41 3.56
C LYS A 231 31.44 -0.04 3.84
N LEU A 232 30.25 0.23 3.28
CA LEU A 232 29.52 1.47 3.52
C LEU A 232 29.16 1.65 4.99
N VAL A 233 28.74 0.59 5.67
CA VAL A 233 28.47 0.62 7.12
C VAL A 233 29.75 0.92 7.91
N ALA A 234 30.89 0.33 7.52
CA ALA A 234 32.18 0.62 8.14
C ALA A 234 32.58 2.10 7.98
N ASP A 235 32.38 2.68 6.77
CA ASP A 235 32.63 4.12 6.53
C ASP A 235 31.72 5.01 7.39
N GLY A 236 30.43 4.63 7.50
CA GLY A 236 29.50 5.34 8.37
C GLY A 236 29.91 5.32 9.84
N ILE A 237 30.39 4.18 10.34
CA ILE A 237 30.94 4.08 11.71
C ILE A 237 32.16 4.96 11.86
N MET A 238 33.09 4.94 10.90
CA MET A 238 34.29 5.79 10.93
C MET A 238 33.91 7.28 10.93
N ALA A 239 32.97 7.69 10.09
CA ALA A 239 32.51 9.06 9.99
C ALA A 239 31.87 9.59 11.29
N LEU A 240 31.17 8.72 12.02
CA LEU A 240 30.45 9.10 13.25
C LEU A 240 31.29 8.96 14.53
N CYS A 241 32.12 7.93 14.60
CA CYS A 241 32.80 7.54 15.85
C CYS A 241 34.28 7.90 15.90
N CYS A 242 34.95 8.18 14.77
CA CYS A 242 36.34 8.56 14.72
C CYS A 242 36.50 10.08 14.53
N LYS A 243 37.39 10.67 15.30
CA LYS A 243 37.77 12.10 15.20
C LYS A 243 38.93 12.27 14.25
#